data_1925feb834d21c2f65b093dd76f86422
#
_entry.id   1925feb834d21c2f65b093dd76f86422
#
_cell.length_a   1.000
_cell.length_b   1.000
_cell.length_c   1.000
_cell.angle_alpha   90.00
_cell.angle_beta   90.00
_cell.angle_gamma   90.00
#
_symmetry.space_group_name_H-M   'P 1'
#
loop_
_entity.id
_entity.type
_entity.pdbx_description
1 polymer ?
#
loop_
_entity_poly.entity_id
_entity_poly.type
_entity_poly.pdbx_seq_one_letter_code
_entity_poly.pdbx_strand_id
1 'polypeptide(L)'
;MCGDRGSRTAPSAPSVDGAVRAGRPGVRAMTTNPPGTKPAYSMRIRVRGPAAATVAAVVADAPGTITVHSDESDPAGDRRITLDADGGPTLRWLVGALRQRLGADLLLAEDLVFAAASTGKLVQRACAATTTSHDLALSDADADRRVIDYLADHPRHVDRFTGRSRRVALLTDASAVLDFEPLAPEAALPAVESQALHLHLATGLDVVPLPVAARDPGDLATAIALLAPGFAATVLVHTHLHRVDAARAALGSESHLLLDTVNDGLAVAATAAVLGYLRARGVTPGRARVAVVDPARGGDLAGMLVAVGVGDLTLYDPVEYGIQALHRLAADLDLIVDLIGLAAPPPGVFVLRARPETPPPLAAATRGPRPLHALPGLLRAAVTTRRPITSKARVAAVHALVAATPPGALLPALDHPRLAPAVAAAAIEVLAAGR
;
A
#
# COMPACT_ATOMS: atom_id res chain seq x y z
N MET A 1 -75.05 -4.08 15.11
CA MET A 1 -74.60 -4.12 16.48
C MET A 1 -73.05 -4.26 16.42
N CYS A 2 -72.37 -3.28 16.91
CA CYS A 2 -70.92 -3.16 16.94
C CYS A 2 -70.24 -4.30 17.66
N GLY A 3 -69.19 -4.85 17.09
CA GLY A 3 -68.24 -5.78 17.68
C GLY A 3 -66.81 -5.28 17.47
N ASP A 4 -66.26 -4.89 18.55
CA ASP A 4 -64.98 -4.28 18.84
C ASP A 4 -63.77 -5.02 18.20
N ARG A 5 -62.90 -4.26 17.52
CA ARG A 5 -61.60 -4.77 16.99
C ARG A 5 -60.49 -4.45 17.99
N GLY A 6 -60.19 -5.44 18.84
CA GLY A 6 -59.00 -5.37 19.67
C GLY A 6 -57.68 -5.25 18.89
N SER A 7 -57.02 -4.16 19.09
CA SER A 7 -55.66 -3.90 18.64
C SER A 7 -54.67 -4.84 19.33
N ARG A 8 -54.05 -5.77 18.58
CA ARG A 8 -52.92 -6.53 19.03
C ARG A 8 -51.67 -5.72 18.77
N THR A 9 -51.07 -5.19 19.84
CA THR A 9 -49.74 -4.65 19.86
C THR A 9 -48.72 -5.75 19.58
N ALA A 10 -47.83 -5.53 18.59
CA ALA A 10 -46.70 -6.38 18.32
C ALA A 10 -45.66 -6.28 19.46
N PRO A 11 -45.01 -7.40 19.82
CA PRO A 11 -43.92 -7.32 20.83
C PRO A 11 -42.71 -6.63 20.25
N SER A 12 -42.21 -5.65 21.00
CA SER A 12 -40.95 -4.98 20.78
C SER A 12 -39.77 -5.98 20.83
N ALA A 13 -38.91 -5.92 19.81
CA ALA A 13 -37.66 -6.65 19.77
C ALA A 13 -36.72 -6.22 20.93
N PRO A 14 -36.00 -7.14 21.54
CA PRO A 14 -35.02 -6.80 22.56
C PRO A 14 -33.85 -6.05 21.93
N SER A 15 -33.47 -4.92 22.53
CA SER A 15 -32.26 -4.17 22.22
C SER A 15 -31.03 -5.02 22.59
N VAL A 16 -30.23 -5.38 21.58
CA VAL A 16 -28.91 -6.00 21.78
C VAL A 16 -27.87 -4.87 21.97
N ASP A 17 -27.89 -4.23 23.11
CA ASP A 17 -26.77 -3.43 23.63
C ASP A 17 -25.90 -4.33 24.52
N GLY A 18 -24.97 -5.01 23.89
CA GLY A 18 -24.00 -5.89 24.51
C GLY A 18 -22.78 -6.08 23.61
N ALA A 19 -22.37 -5.03 22.87
CA ALA A 19 -21.11 -5.05 22.14
C ALA A 19 -19.95 -4.98 23.14
N VAL A 20 -19.36 -6.14 23.40
CA VAL A 20 -18.03 -6.27 24.00
C VAL A 20 -17.10 -5.37 23.17
N ARG A 21 -16.73 -4.22 23.73
CA ARG A 21 -15.63 -3.40 23.26
C ARG A 21 -14.35 -4.20 23.40
N ALA A 22 -13.98 -4.95 22.37
CA ALA A 22 -12.60 -5.38 22.17
C ALA A 22 -11.78 -4.09 22.06
N GLY A 23 -11.03 -3.78 23.12
CA GLY A 23 -10.13 -2.66 23.15
C GLY A 23 -9.19 -2.78 21.94
N ARG A 24 -9.26 -1.81 21.03
CA ARG A 24 -8.21 -1.62 20.03
C ARG A 24 -6.91 -1.49 20.82
N PRO A 25 -5.86 -2.29 20.51
CA PRO A 25 -4.55 -2.02 21.07
C PRO A 25 -4.21 -0.58 20.68
N GLY A 26 -4.00 0.27 21.68
CA GLY A 26 -3.63 1.66 21.47
C GLY A 26 -2.40 1.68 20.58
N VAL A 27 -2.49 2.37 19.44
CA VAL A 27 -1.34 2.70 18.60
C VAL A 27 -0.45 3.57 19.51
N ARG A 28 0.57 2.96 20.12
CA ARG A 28 1.64 3.71 20.79
C ARG A 28 2.23 4.64 19.74
N ALA A 29 2.39 5.91 20.10
CA ALA A 29 3.06 6.89 19.27
C ALA A 29 4.36 6.28 18.75
N MET A 30 4.50 6.19 17.42
CA MET A 30 5.71 5.66 16.78
C MET A 30 6.85 6.58 17.17
N THR A 31 7.79 6.06 17.96
CA THR A 31 9.05 6.74 18.25
C THR A 31 9.80 6.87 16.94
N THR A 32 10.17 8.09 16.56
CA THR A 32 11.02 8.35 15.39
C THR A 32 12.38 7.72 15.64
N ASN A 33 12.83 6.85 14.73
CA ASN A 33 14.18 6.29 14.82
C ASN A 33 15.22 7.41 14.74
N PRO A 34 16.32 7.30 15.52
CA PRO A 34 17.45 8.22 15.40
C PRO A 34 18.03 8.20 13.98
N PRO A 35 18.63 9.32 13.54
CA PRO A 35 19.25 9.38 12.23
C PRO A 35 20.35 8.31 12.08
N GLY A 36 20.27 7.50 11.02
CA GLY A 36 21.26 6.49 10.66
C GLY A 36 20.80 5.04 10.81
N THR A 37 19.89 4.70 11.73
CA THR A 37 19.39 3.32 11.88
C THR A 37 18.10 3.08 11.11
N LYS A 38 17.89 1.82 10.68
CA LYS A 38 16.73 1.42 9.87
C LYS A 38 16.05 0.20 10.47
N PRO A 39 14.70 0.21 10.64
CA PRO A 39 13.94 -0.95 11.11
C PRO A 39 14.13 -2.21 10.24
N ALA A 40 14.52 -2.04 8.97
CA ALA A 40 14.85 -3.15 8.08
C ALA A 40 16.11 -3.95 8.52
N TYR A 41 16.86 -3.46 9.50
CA TYR A 41 18.03 -4.12 10.06
C TYR A 41 17.90 -4.26 11.58
N SER A 42 16.73 -4.72 12.03
CA SER A 42 16.40 -4.87 13.42
C SER A 42 16.53 -6.31 13.89
N MET A 43 17.16 -6.50 15.05
CA MET A 43 17.24 -7.80 15.69
C MET A 43 16.73 -7.72 17.14
N ARG A 44 16.17 -8.83 17.60
CA ARG A 44 15.83 -9.05 19.00
C ARG A 44 16.77 -10.08 19.59
N ILE A 45 17.32 -9.76 20.76
CA ILE A 45 18.07 -10.72 21.54
C ILE A 45 17.41 -10.95 22.89
N ARG A 46 17.62 -12.15 23.43
CA ARG A 46 17.38 -12.47 24.84
C ARG A 46 18.70 -12.91 25.46
N VAL A 47 19.09 -12.27 26.54
CA VAL A 47 20.36 -12.54 27.24
C VAL A 47 20.11 -12.68 28.73
N ARG A 48 20.95 -13.45 29.41
CA ARG A 48 20.90 -13.53 30.86
C ARG A 48 21.17 -12.16 31.50
N GLY A 49 20.47 -11.83 32.57
CA GLY A 49 20.54 -10.53 33.20
C GLY A 49 21.95 -9.97 33.41
N PRO A 50 22.90 -10.77 33.99
CA PRO A 50 24.28 -10.32 34.20
C PRO A 50 25.05 -9.99 32.92
N ALA A 51 24.67 -10.58 31.80
CA ALA A 51 25.35 -10.40 30.49
C ALA A 51 24.94 -9.12 29.74
N ALA A 52 23.98 -8.34 30.23
CA ALA A 52 23.51 -7.11 29.61
C ALA A 52 24.63 -6.06 29.45
N ALA A 53 25.54 -5.96 30.39
CA ALA A 53 26.72 -5.07 30.28
C ALA A 53 27.59 -5.43 29.09
N THR A 54 27.75 -6.72 28.76
CA THR A 54 28.50 -7.19 27.61
C THR A 54 27.83 -6.79 26.31
N VAL A 55 26.49 -6.78 26.25
CA VAL A 55 25.74 -6.27 25.07
C VAL A 55 26.07 -4.79 24.85
N ALA A 56 26.05 -3.97 25.90
CA ALA A 56 26.39 -2.55 25.78
C ALA A 56 27.81 -2.33 25.27
N ALA A 57 28.80 -3.13 25.71
CA ALA A 57 30.15 -3.10 25.21
C ALA A 57 30.23 -3.51 23.72
N VAL A 58 29.50 -4.54 23.31
CA VAL A 58 29.43 -4.95 21.89
C VAL A 58 28.84 -3.82 21.03
N VAL A 59 27.77 -3.18 21.49
CA VAL A 59 27.14 -2.06 20.77
C VAL A 59 28.13 -0.88 20.63
N ALA A 60 28.90 -0.57 21.68
CA ALA A 60 29.88 0.51 21.65
C ALA A 60 31.07 0.26 20.70
N ASP A 61 31.42 -1.02 20.49
CA ASP A 61 32.52 -1.43 19.60
C ASP A 61 32.09 -1.60 18.14
N ALA A 62 30.82 -1.32 17.79
CA ALA A 62 30.30 -1.58 16.46
C ALA A 62 30.96 -0.73 15.37
N PRO A 63 31.26 -1.30 14.18
CA PRO A 63 31.81 -0.57 13.05
C PRO A 63 30.85 0.41 12.40
N GLY A 64 29.57 0.39 12.80
CA GLY A 64 28.49 1.25 12.30
C GLY A 64 27.56 1.65 13.43
N THR A 65 26.47 2.36 13.10
CA THR A 65 25.54 2.87 14.10
C THR A 65 24.56 1.78 14.52
N ILE A 66 24.48 1.53 15.83
CA ILE A 66 23.48 0.65 16.45
C ILE A 66 22.71 1.45 17.48
N THR A 67 21.38 1.33 17.46
CA THR A 67 20.50 1.97 18.43
C THR A 67 19.75 0.90 19.22
N VAL A 68 19.70 1.06 20.52
CA VAL A 68 18.82 0.26 21.40
C VAL A 68 17.41 0.82 21.30
N HIS A 69 16.52 0.08 20.65
CA HIS A 69 15.10 0.46 20.48
C HIS A 69 14.27 0.14 21.73
N SER A 70 14.50 -1.01 22.36
CA SER A 70 13.90 -1.39 23.62
C SER A 70 14.85 -2.27 24.43
N ASP A 71 14.73 -2.20 25.75
CA ASP A 71 15.47 -3.04 26.69
C ASP A 71 14.56 -3.33 27.91
N GLU A 72 14.07 -4.55 27.99
CA GLU A 72 13.06 -4.99 28.96
C GLU A 72 13.59 -6.20 29.76
N SER A 73 13.29 -6.26 31.05
CA SER A 73 13.54 -7.45 31.87
C SER A 73 12.31 -8.33 31.86
N ASP A 74 12.48 -9.63 31.69
CA ASP A 74 11.40 -10.59 31.84
C ASP A 74 11.29 -11.04 33.35
N PRO A 75 10.21 -11.75 33.71
CA PRO A 75 10.02 -12.22 35.11
C PRO A 75 11.12 -13.17 35.60
N ALA A 76 11.90 -13.79 34.73
CA ALA A 76 13.03 -14.66 35.08
C ALA A 76 14.34 -13.88 35.30
N GLY A 77 14.30 -12.56 35.07
CA GLY A 77 15.47 -11.67 35.19
C GLY A 77 16.35 -11.64 33.94
N ASP A 78 15.97 -12.31 32.87
CA ASP A 78 16.63 -12.18 31.57
C ASP A 78 16.28 -10.85 30.92
N ARG A 79 17.16 -10.35 30.02
CA ARG A 79 16.96 -9.11 29.30
C ARG A 79 16.56 -9.40 27.86
N ARG A 80 15.48 -8.78 27.43
CA ARG A 80 15.02 -8.75 26.04
C ARG A 80 15.35 -7.39 25.46
N ILE A 81 16.28 -7.38 24.50
CA ILE A 81 16.80 -6.14 23.91
C ILE A 81 16.53 -6.16 22.41
N THR A 82 15.97 -5.06 21.89
CA THR A 82 15.80 -4.85 20.44
C THR A 82 16.83 -3.82 19.98
N LEU A 83 17.57 -4.18 18.93
CA LEU A 83 18.70 -3.42 18.40
C LEU A 83 18.44 -3.12 16.92
N ASP A 84 18.54 -1.86 16.51
CA ASP A 84 18.44 -1.41 15.14
C ASP A 84 19.82 -1.02 14.62
N ALA A 85 20.26 -1.59 13.50
CA ALA A 85 21.51 -1.25 12.84
C ALA A 85 21.29 -0.29 11.64
N ASP A 86 22.35 0.39 11.21
CA ASP A 86 22.34 1.25 10.04
C ASP A 86 22.34 0.49 8.70
N GLY A 87 22.73 -0.78 8.71
CA GLY A 87 22.76 -1.61 7.51
C GLY A 87 23.09 -3.08 7.74
N GLY A 88 22.98 -3.86 6.66
CA GLY A 88 23.23 -5.30 6.69
C GLY A 88 24.65 -5.70 7.13
N PRO A 89 25.72 -5.00 6.74
CA PRO A 89 27.08 -5.30 7.24
C PRO A 89 27.18 -5.18 8.76
N THR A 90 26.66 -4.07 9.33
CA THR A 90 26.65 -3.83 10.78
C THR A 90 25.81 -4.88 11.52
N LEU A 91 24.64 -5.25 10.99
CA LEU A 91 23.79 -6.30 11.58
C LEU A 91 24.51 -7.66 11.60
N ARG A 92 25.16 -8.06 10.50
CA ARG A 92 25.92 -9.31 10.46
C ARG A 92 27.10 -9.33 11.45
N TRP A 93 27.81 -8.22 11.53
CA TRP A 93 28.91 -8.06 12.51
C TRP A 93 28.36 -8.19 13.94
N LEU A 94 27.24 -7.50 14.25
CA LEU A 94 26.61 -7.54 15.56
C LEU A 94 26.25 -8.96 15.98
N VAL A 95 25.61 -9.73 15.10
CA VAL A 95 25.25 -11.14 15.35
C VAL A 95 26.49 -11.97 15.67
N GLY A 96 27.58 -11.80 14.90
CA GLY A 96 28.85 -12.50 15.13
C GLY A 96 29.49 -12.13 16.47
N ALA A 97 29.57 -10.83 16.78
CA ALA A 97 30.18 -10.33 18.02
C ALA A 97 29.39 -10.75 19.27
N LEU A 98 28.06 -10.69 19.21
CA LEU A 98 27.21 -11.17 20.30
C LEU A 98 27.39 -12.66 20.57
N ARG A 99 27.38 -13.50 19.53
CA ARG A 99 27.62 -14.94 19.66
C ARG A 99 28.98 -15.25 20.27
N GLN A 100 30.01 -14.53 19.83
CA GLN A 100 31.38 -14.73 20.32
C GLN A 100 31.54 -14.31 21.79
N ARG A 101 31.01 -13.14 22.18
CA ARG A 101 31.23 -12.57 23.53
C ARG A 101 30.28 -13.09 24.61
N LEU A 102 29.08 -13.49 24.22
CA LEU A 102 28.05 -13.94 25.16
C LEU A 102 27.98 -15.47 25.27
N GLY A 103 28.34 -16.20 24.22
CA GLY A 103 28.29 -17.67 24.23
C GLY A 103 26.94 -18.22 24.71
N ALA A 104 26.95 -18.96 25.81
CA ALA A 104 25.76 -19.56 26.41
C ALA A 104 24.80 -18.56 27.09
N ASP A 105 25.24 -17.33 27.32
CA ASP A 105 24.40 -16.27 27.90
C ASP A 105 23.52 -15.59 26.85
N LEU A 106 23.77 -15.81 25.56
CA LEU A 106 22.88 -15.42 24.47
C LEU A 106 21.80 -16.50 24.28
N LEU A 107 20.65 -16.28 24.86
CA LEU A 107 19.53 -17.27 24.86
C LEU A 107 18.77 -17.28 23.53
N LEU A 108 18.67 -16.11 22.86
CA LEU A 108 17.98 -15.94 21.57
C LEU A 108 18.66 -14.81 20.79
N ALA A 109 18.80 -14.99 19.49
CA ALA A 109 19.12 -13.93 18.54
C ALA A 109 18.25 -14.10 17.30
N GLU A 110 17.33 -13.18 17.09
CA GLU A 110 16.30 -13.24 16.08
C GLU A 110 16.31 -11.99 15.21
N ASP A 111 16.40 -12.15 13.89
CA ASP A 111 16.19 -11.08 12.94
C ASP A 111 14.68 -10.81 12.84
N LEU A 112 14.26 -9.59 13.20
CA LEU A 112 12.83 -9.27 13.30
C LEU A 112 12.14 -9.19 11.94
N VAL A 113 12.86 -8.93 10.86
CA VAL A 113 12.30 -8.93 9.50
C VAL A 113 11.94 -10.35 9.09
N PHE A 114 12.86 -11.31 9.30
CA PHE A 114 12.59 -12.73 9.02
C PHE A 114 11.56 -13.32 9.96
N ALA A 115 11.58 -12.96 11.23
CA ALA A 115 10.57 -13.36 12.20
C ALA A 115 9.17 -12.89 11.79
N ALA A 116 9.04 -11.62 11.39
CA ALA A 116 7.78 -11.07 10.92
C ALA A 116 7.29 -11.70 9.61
N ALA A 117 8.21 -12.18 8.77
CA ALA A 117 7.86 -12.84 7.52
C ALA A 117 7.53 -14.33 7.68
N SER A 118 7.98 -14.98 8.75
CA SER A 118 7.96 -16.45 8.92
C SER A 118 6.55 -17.05 8.94
N THR A 119 5.53 -16.27 9.32
CA THR A 119 4.12 -16.71 9.40
C THR A 119 3.22 -16.05 8.37
N GLY A 120 3.82 -15.33 7.41
CA GLY A 120 3.08 -14.43 6.52
C GLY A 120 2.55 -13.18 7.24
N LYS A 121 2.11 -12.20 6.47
CA LYS A 121 1.66 -10.89 6.99
C LYS A 121 0.15 -10.75 7.08
N LEU A 122 -0.59 -11.69 6.52
CA LEU A 122 -2.05 -11.73 6.47
C LEU A 122 -2.55 -13.13 6.82
N VAL A 123 -3.71 -13.19 7.45
CA VAL A 123 -4.40 -14.44 7.82
C VAL A 123 -5.87 -14.32 7.48
N GLN A 124 -6.47 -15.42 7.02
CA GLN A 124 -7.92 -15.52 6.85
C GLN A 124 -8.57 -15.81 8.21
N ARG A 125 -9.72 -15.18 8.45
CA ARG A 125 -10.52 -15.41 9.64
C ARG A 125 -11.94 -15.81 9.22
N ALA A 126 -12.48 -16.85 9.87
CA ALA A 126 -13.87 -17.24 9.71
C ALA A 126 -14.79 -16.10 10.19
N CYS A 127 -15.80 -15.78 9.37
CA CYS A 127 -16.85 -14.80 9.70
C CYS A 127 -18.16 -15.49 10.09
N ALA A 128 -18.37 -16.75 9.66
CA ALA A 128 -19.53 -17.54 10.03
C ALA A 128 -19.45 -18.01 11.48
N ALA A 129 -20.60 -18.14 12.14
CA ALA A 129 -20.69 -18.80 13.44
C ALA A 129 -20.35 -20.29 13.30
N THR A 130 -19.56 -20.82 14.23
CA THR A 130 -19.08 -22.22 14.21
C THR A 130 -19.13 -22.85 15.60
N THR A 131 -19.94 -22.30 16.51
CA THR A 131 -19.97 -22.68 17.93
C THR A 131 -20.86 -23.87 18.20
N THR A 132 -21.88 -24.10 17.37
CA THR A 132 -22.84 -25.19 17.54
C THR A 132 -22.90 -26.06 16.28
N SER A 133 -23.41 -27.30 16.42
CA SER A 133 -23.66 -28.17 15.28
C SER A 133 -24.70 -27.57 14.32
N HIS A 134 -25.62 -26.76 14.84
CA HIS A 134 -26.60 -26.02 14.01
C HIS A 134 -25.88 -24.96 13.15
N ASP A 135 -24.96 -24.18 13.75
CA ASP A 135 -24.19 -23.18 13.00
C ASP A 135 -23.39 -23.83 11.87
N LEU A 136 -22.78 -24.98 12.13
CA LEU A 136 -22.02 -25.74 11.14
C LEU A 136 -22.91 -26.27 10.01
N ALA A 137 -24.12 -26.74 10.34
CA ALA A 137 -25.09 -27.21 9.34
C ALA A 137 -25.59 -26.11 8.39
N LEU A 138 -25.53 -24.83 8.79
CA LEU A 138 -25.79 -23.68 7.92
C LEU A 138 -24.72 -23.45 6.84
N SER A 139 -23.60 -24.15 6.93
CA SER A 139 -22.48 -24.09 5.99
C SER A 139 -22.18 -25.44 5.35
N ASP A 140 -23.14 -26.37 5.35
CA ASP A 140 -23.02 -27.66 4.67
C ASP A 140 -23.61 -27.66 3.25
N ALA A 141 -23.49 -28.79 2.56
CA ALA A 141 -23.84 -28.93 1.16
C ALA A 141 -25.34 -28.66 0.87
N ASP A 142 -26.26 -28.98 1.79
CA ASP A 142 -27.68 -28.78 1.59
C ASP A 142 -28.07 -27.30 1.72
N ALA A 143 -27.41 -26.57 2.65
CA ALA A 143 -27.56 -25.15 2.79
C ALA A 143 -26.97 -24.40 1.57
N ASP A 144 -25.75 -24.81 1.14
CA ASP A 144 -25.09 -24.24 -0.02
C ASP A 144 -25.91 -24.43 -1.30
N ARG A 145 -26.53 -25.63 -1.50
CA ARG A 145 -27.37 -25.90 -2.66
C ARG A 145 -28.48 -24.88 -2.83
N ARG A 146 -29.14 -24.48 -1.76
CA ARG A 146 -30.23 -23.48 -1.80
C ARG A 146 -29.71 -22.10 -2.24
N VAL A 147 -28.52 -21.71 -1.79
CA VAL A 147 -27.89 -20.43 -2.18
C VAL A 147 -27.41 -20.50 -3.64
N ILE A 148 -26.84 -21.63 -4.05
CA ILE A 148 -26.40 -21.86 -5.44
C ILE A 148 -27.58 -21.80 -6.40
N ASP A 149 -28.67 -22.51 -6.13
CA ASP A 149 -29.90 -22.47 -6.96
C ASP A 149 -30.43 -21.04 -7.09
N TYR A 150 -30.47 -20.30 -5.98
CA TYR A 150 -30.88 -18.91 -6.00
C TYR A 150 -29.96 -18.03 -6.85
N LEU A 151 -28.63 -18.20 -6.73
CA LEU A 151 -27.66 -17.42 -7.48
C LEU A 151 -27.61 -17.78 -8.97
N ALA A 152 -27.93 -19.03 -9.34
CA ALA A 152 -28.05 -19.44 -10.73
C ALA A 152 -29.14 -18.62 -11.45
N ASP A 153 -30.26 -18.39 -10.78
CA ASP A 153 -31.36 -17.57 -11.30
C ASP A 153 -31.13 -16.06 -11.14
N HIS A 154 -30.29 -15.66 -10.15
CA HIS A 154 -30.05 -14.28 -9.79
C HIS A 154 -28.55 -13.95 -9.69
N PRO A 155 -27.75 -14.05 -10.78
CA PRO A 155 -26.28 -13.93 -10.73
C PRO A 155 -25.81 -12.55 -10.24
N ARG A 156 -26.64 -11.51 -10.38
CA ARG A 156 -26.32 -10.16 -9.87
C ARG A 156 -26.26 -10.08 -8.33
N HIS A 157 -26.80 -11.08 -7.62
CA HIS A 157 -26.83 -11.11 -6.16
C HIS A 157 -25.59 -11.81 -5.55
N VAL A 158 -24.63 -12.27 -6.35
CA VAL A 158 -23.42 -12.94 -5.87
C VAL A 158 -22.68 -12.12 -4.81
N ASP A 159 -22.59 -10.80 -4.97
CA ASP A 159 -21.92 -9.90 -4.03
C ASP A 159 -22.65 -9.78 -2.68
N ARG A 160 -23.93 -10.10 -2.63
CA ARG A 160 -24.74 -10.07 -1.41
C ARG A 160 -24.56 -11.33 -0.56
N PHE A 161 -24.39 -12.48 -1.22
CA PHE A 161 -24.40 -13.77 -0.57
C PHE A 161 -23.03 -14.45 -0.51
N THR A 162 -21.98 -13.74 -0.96
CA THR A 162 -20.59 -14.20 -0.87
C THR A 162 -19.66 -13.09 -0.38
N GLY A 163 -18.43 -13.46 -0.02
CA GLY A 163 -17.38 -12.48 0.32
C GLY A 163 -16.80 -11.73 -0.88
N ARG A 164 -17.30 -11.97 -2.11
CA ARG A 164 -16.74 -11.41 -3.34
C ARG A 164 -16.65 -9.88 -3.32
N SER A 165 -17.72 -9.20 -2.84
CA SER A 165 -17.79 -7.74 -2.78
C SER A 165 -16.68 -7.07 -1.96
N ARG A 166 -15.97 -7.82 -1.14
CA ARG A 166 -14.89 -7.34 -0.28
C ARG A 166 -13.52 -7.85 -0.70
N ARG A 167 -13.44 -8.87 -1.58
CA ARG A 167 -12.18 -9.47 -2.01
C ARG A 167 -11.55 -8.69 -3.14
N VAL A 168 -10.26 -8.42 -3.02
CA VAL A 168 -9.42 -7.78 -4.04
C VAL A 168 -8.27 -8.72 -4.36
N ALA A 169 -8.08 -9.03 -5.65
CA ALA A 169 -6.91 -9.75 -6.14
C ALA A 169 -5.74 -8.75 -6.26
N LEU A 170 -4.69 -8.93 -5.48
CA LEU A 170 -3.44 -8.18 -5.62
C LEU A 170 -2.46 -9.02 -6.42
N LEU A 171 -2.39 -8.77 -7.72
CA LEU A 171 -1.73 -9.61 -8.70
C LEU A 171 -0.36 -9.05 -9.08
N THR A 172 0.62 -9.93 -9.24
CA THR A 172 1.94 -9.61 -9.78
C THR A 172 2.47 -10.73 -10.64
N ASP A 173 3.20 -10.36 -11.69
CA ASP A 173 4.04 -11.29 -12.46
C ASP A 173 5.52 -11.23 -12.05
N ALA A 174 5.83 -10.48 -11.00
CA ALA A 174 7.16 -10.27 -10.45
C ALA A 174 8.19 -9.68 -11.42
N SER A 175 7.74 -9.01 -12.49
CA SER A 175 8.63 -8.42 -13.48
C SER A 175 9.29 -7.12 -13.02
N ALA A 176 8.74 -6.43 -12.00
CA ALA A 176 9.25 -5.13 -11.50
C ALA A 176 9.20 -5.06 -9.97
N VAL A 177 9.89 -5.98 -9.30
CA VAL A 177 9.94 -6.05 -7.82
C VAL A 177 11.09 -5.22 -7.29
N LEU A 178 10.80 -4.06 -6.71
CA LEU A 178 11.81 -3.18 -6.13
C LEU A 178 12.94 -2.87 -7.14
N ASP A 179 14.19 -3.03 -6.70
CA ASP A 179 15.39 -2.84 -7.53
C ASP A 179 15.98 -4.19 -8.00
N PHE A 180 15.20 -5.27 -7.95
CA PHE A 180 15.64 -6.57 -8.44
C PHE A 180 15.38 -6.73 -9.94
N GLU A 181 16.23 -7.52 -10.60
CA GLU A 181 15.89 -8.12 -11.89
C GLU A 181 14.64 -8.98 -11.76
N PRO A 182 13.94 -9.32 -12.85
CA PRO A 182 12.75 -10.15 -12.79
C PRO A 182 12.95 -11.40 -11.93
N LEU A 183 12.06 -11.61 -10.98
CA LEU A 183 12.13 -12.70 -10.00
C LEU A 183 11.15 -13.82 -10.35
N ALA A 184 11.40 -15.03 -9.82
CA ALA A 184 10.36 -16.03 -9.73
C ALA A 184 9.18 -15.47 -8.89
N PRO A 185 7.92 -15.69 -9.32
CA PRO A 185 6.75 -15.07 -8.66
C PRO A 185 6.67 -15.36 -7.16
N GLU A 186 7.10 -16.54 -6.72
CA GLU A 186 7.12 -16.93 -5.31
C GLU A 186 8.07 -16.06 -4.48
N ALA A 187 9.19 -15.65 -5.06
CA ALA A 187 10.15 -14.78 -4.38
C ALA A 187 9.63 -13.36 -4.16
N ALA A 188 8.60 -12.93 -4.91
CA ALA A 188 7.94 -11.65 -4.75
C ALA A 188 6.94 -11.62 -3.58
N LEU A 189 6.50 -12.77 -3.06
CA LEU A 189 5.47 -12.87 -2.01
C LEU A 189 5.69 -11.90 -0.84
N PRO A 190 6.89 -11.77 -0.24
CA PRO A 190 7.08 -10.86 0.89
C PRO A 190 6.75 -9.39 0.56
N ALA A 191 7.02 -8.94 -0.66
CA ALA A 191 6.71 -7.59 -1.13
C ALA A 191 5.21 -7.43 -1.39
N VAL A 192 4.57 -8.42 -2.04
CA VAL A 192 3.14 -8.41 -2.34
C VAL A 192 2.30 -8.49 -1.06
N GLU A 193 2.69 -9.32 -0.08
CA GLU A 193 2.04 -9.37 1.23
C GLU A 193 2.14 -8.04 1.98
N SER A 194 3.28 -7.34 1.88
CA SER A 194 3.40 -5.99 2.46
C SER A 194 2.43 -5.01 1.83
N GLN A 195 2.31 -5.03 0.51
CA GLN A 195 1.35 -4.18 -0.21
C GLN A 195 -0.09 -4.55 0.15
N ALA A 196 -0.41 -5.86 0.24
CA ALA A 196 -1.73 -6.34 0.63
C ALA A 196 -2.09 -5.89 2.05
N LEU A 197 -1.14 -5.99 3.00
CA LEU A 197 -1.31 -5.50 4.36
C LEU A 197 -1.64 -4.00 4.39
N HIS A 198 -0.89 -3.18 3.65
CA HIS A 198 -1.13 -1.72 3.62
C HIS A 198 -2.48 -1.37 3.01
N LEU A 199 -2.85 -2.02 1.90
CA LEU A 199 -4.14 -1.84 1.27
C LEU A 199 -5.28 -2.30 2.18
N HIS A 200 -5.13 -3.44 2.86
CA HIS A 200 -6.10 -3.93 3.84
C HIS A 200 -6.32 -2.93 4.97
N LEU A 201 -5.24 -2.45 5.61
CA LEU A 201 -5.31 -1.47 6.71
C LEU A 201 -5.96 -0.15 6.29
N ALA A 202 -5.70 0.32 5.07
CA ALA A 202 -6.23 1.58 4.56
C ALA A 202 -7.68 1.48 4.06
N THR A 203 -8.10 0.29 3.59
CA THR A 203 -9.40 0.10 2.93
C THR A 203 -10.40 -0.72 3.71
N GLY A 204 -9.95 -1.62 4.57
CA GLY A 204 -10.76 -2.66 5.21
C GLY A 204 -11.22 -3.76 4.24
N LEU A 205 -10.69 -3.81 3.01
CA LEU A 205 -10.97 -4.86 2.03
C LEU A 205 -10.09 -6.09 2.27
N ASP A 206 -10.56 -7.24 1.86
CA ASP A 206 -9.82 -8.51 1.95
C ASP A 206 -8.90 -8.62 0.73
N VAL A 207 -7.66 -8.12 0.88
CA VAL A 207 -6.68 -8.06 -0.19
C VAL A 207 -5.85 -9.34 -0.21
N VAL A 208 -5.96 -10.10 -1.29
CA VAL A 208 -5.33 -11.42 -1.43
C VAL A 208 -4.10 -11.30 -2.32
N PRO A 209 -2.87 -11.56 -1.80
CA PRO A 209 -1.66 -11.55 -2.61
C PRO A 209 -1.63 -12.78 -3.56
N LEU A 210 -1.48 -12.51 -4.85
CA LEU A 210 -1.54 -13.52 -5.92
C LEU A 210 -0.37 -13.33 -6.91
N PRO A 211 0.81 -13.87 -6.63
CA PRO A 211 1.84 -13.97 -7.64
C PRO A 211 1.45 -14.98 -8.72
N VAL A 212 1.67 -14.64 -9.98
CA VAL A 212 1.32 -15.47 -11.15
C VAL A 212 2.52 -15.66 -12.06
N ALA A 213 2.70 -16.88 -12.56
CA ALA A 213 3.77 -17.22 -13.51
C ALA A 213 3.37 -16.82 -14.95
N ALA A 214 3.12 -15.52 -15.16
CA ALA A 214 2.77 -14.97 -16.47
C ALA A 214 4.04 -14.73 -17.30
N ARG A 215 4.19 -15.43 -18.42
CA ARG A 215 5.34 -15.30 -19.33
C ARG A 215 5.25 -14.03 -20.17
N ASP A 216 4.05 -13.65 -20.53
CA ASP A 216 3.76 -12.51 -21.38
C ASP A 216 2.49 -11.76 -20.91
N PRO A 217 2.17 -10.59 -21.49
CA PRO A 217 0.97 -9.83 -21.12
C PRO A 217 -0.35 -10.55 -21.38
N GLY A 218 -0.39 -11.50 -22.32
CA GLY A 218 -1.58 -12.31 -22.62
C GLY A 218 -1.87 -13.30 -21.49
N ASP A 219 -0.84 -13.96 -20.96
CA ASP A 219 -0.95 -14.80 -19.78
C ASP A 219 -1.49 -14.00 -18.58
N LEU A 220 -0.99 -12.76 -18.39
CA LEU A 220 -1.43 -11.87 -17.32
C LEU A 220 -2.90 -11.47 -17.49
N ALA A 221 -3.31 -11.09 -18.69
CA ALA A 221 -4.72 -10.79 -19.00
C ALA A 221 -5.62 -12.00 -18.77
N THR A 222 -5.18 -13.19 -19.17
CA THR A 222 -5.90 -14.44 -18.94
C THR A 222 -6.07 -14.73 -17.44
N ALA A 223 -5.00 -14.56 -16.65
CA ALA A 223 -5.08 -14.74 -15.20
C ALA A 223 -6.09 -13.77 -14.56
N ILE A 224 -6.08 -12.50 -14.96
CA ILE A 224 -7.05 -11.50 -14.49
C ILE A 224 -8.48 -11.93 -14.83
N ALA A 225 -8.74 -12.36 -16.06
CA ALA A 225 -10.05 -12.78 -16.52
C ALA A 225 -10.58 -14.01 -15.76
N LEU A 226 -9.72 -15.00 -15.53
CA LEU A 226 -10.08 -16.23 -14.83
C LEU A 226 -10.34 -16.01 -13.33
N LEU A 227 -9.66 -15.05 -12.72
CA LEU A 227 -9.85 -14.71 -11.30
C LEU A 227 -11.05 -13.80 -11.04
N ALA A 228 -11.46 -13.00 -12.02
CA ALA A 228 -12.51 -11.99 -11.88
C ALA A 228 -13.83 -12.46 -11.24
N PRO A 229 -14.34 -13.68 -11.48
CA PRO A 229 -15.59 -14.14 -10.84
C PRO A 229 -15.51 -14.17 -9.30
N GLY A 230 -14.31 -14.37 -8.73
CA GLY A 230 -14.10 -14.47 -7.27
C GLY A 230 -13.78 -13.15 -6.56
N PHE A 231 -13.55 -12.06 -7.30
CA PHE A 231 -13.05 -10.79 -6.76
C PHE A 231 -13.88 -9.59 -7.21
N ALA A 232 -13.93 -8.56 -6.35
CA ALA A 232 -14.57 -7.29 -6.67
C ALA A 232 -13.71 -6.42 -7.60
N ALA A 233 -12.39 -6.51 -7.46
CA ALA A 233 -11.42 -5.78 -8.25
C ALA A 233 -10.07 -6.52 -8.30
N THR A 234 -9.26 -6.19 -9.31
CA THR A 234 -7.86 -6.61 -9.39
C THR A 234 -6.96 -5.38 -9.32
N VAL A 235 -5.87 -5.47 -8.58
CA VAL A 235 -4.82 -4.45 -8.52
C VAL A 235 -3.50 -5.09 -8.97
N LEU A 236 -2.87 -4.50 -9.98
CA LEU A 236 -1.53 -4.91 -10.44
C LEU A 236 -0.45 -4.17 -9.64
N VAL A 237 0.52 -4.94 -9.15
CA VAL A 237 1.65 -4.45 -8.36
C VAL A 237 2.94 -5.16 -8.80
N HIS A 238 4.07 -4.49 -8.69
CA HIS A 238 5.38 -5.07 -9.05
C HIS A 238 5.42 -5.69 -10.46
N THR A 239 4.72 -5.05 -11.40
CA THR A 239 4.60 -5.43 -12.79
C THR A 239 5.04 -4.26 -13.67
N HIS A 240 5.87 -4.50 -14.66
CA HIS A 240 6.28 -3.44 -15.59
C HIS A 240 5.09 -2.79 -16.29
N LEU A 241 5.10 -1.46 -16.38
CA LEU A 241 3.97 -0.68 -16.88
C LEU A 241 3.53 -1.10 -18.29
N HIS A 242 4.47 -1.35 -19.20
CA HIS A 242 4.14 -1.81 -20.55
C HIS A 242 3.37 -3.15 -20.58
N ARG A 243 3.61 -4.03 -19.59
CA ARG A 243 2.85 -5.29 -19.43
C ARG A 243 1.46 -5.03 -18.86
N VAL A 244 1.34 -4.06 -17.94
CA VAL A 244 0.05 -3.59 -17.41
C VAL A 244 -0.81 -3.05 -18.55
N ASP A 245 -0.25 -2.17 -19.38
CA ASP A 245 -0.99 -1.53 -20.48
C ASP A 245 -1.38 -2.56 -21.56
N ALA A 246 -0.49 -3.49 -21.90
CA ALA A 246 -0.80 -4.58 -22.82
C ALA A 246 -1.90 -5.51 -22.27
N ALA A 247 -1.86 -5.85 -20.99
CA ALA A 247 -2.92 -6.65 -20.37
C ALA A 247 -4.26 -5.91 -20.34
N ARG A 248 -4.26 -4.59 -20.07
CA ARG A 248 -5.47 -3.74 -20.16
C ARG A 248 -6.07 -3.76 -21.57
N ALA A 249 -5.21 -3.58 -22.59
CA ALA A 249 -5.64 -3.60 -23.98
C ALA A 249 -6.26 -4.95 -24.38
N ALA A 250 -5.68 -6.06 -23.91
CA ALA A 250 -6.19 -7.42 -24.17
C ALA A 250 -7.52 -7.70 -23.48
N LEU A 251 -7.76 -7.14 -22.28
CA LEU A 251 -9.01 -7.33 -21.52
C LEU A 251 -10.17 -6.48 -22.09
N GLY A 252 -9.91 -5.39 -22.81
CA GLY A 252 -10.94 -4.46 -23.25
C GLY A 252 -11.57 -3.67 -22.09
N SER A 253 -12.56 -2.82 -22.43
CA SER A 253 -13.08 -1.83 -21.48
C SER A 253 -14.21 -2.34 -20.54
N GLU A 254 -14.75 -3.53 -20.74
CA GLU A 254 -16.12 -3.78 -20.26
C GLU A 254 -16.26 -4.65 -19.00
N SER A 255 -15.24 -5.40 -18.56
CA SER A 255 -15.57 -6.46 -17.60
C SER A 255 -14.80 -6.48 -16.28
N HIS A 256 -13.73 -5.73 -16.11
CA HIS A 256 -12.88 -5.89 -14.94
C HIS A 256 -12.52 -4.56 -14.30
N LEU A 257 -12.73 -4.45 -12.98
CA LEU A 257 -12.21 -3.34 -12.22
C LEU A 257 -10.71 -3.57 -12.01
N LEU A 258 -9.92 -3.08 -12.95
CA LEU A 258 -8.47 -3.21 -12.96
C LEU A 258 -7.81 -1.86 -12.61
N LEU A 259 -7.08 -1.86 -11.51
CA LEU A 259 -6.24 -0.75 -11.07
C LEU A 259 -4.76 -1.18 -11.08
N ASP A 260 -3.87 -0.20 -11.04
CA ASP A 260 -2.45 -0.44 -10.86
C ASP A 260 -1.78 0.62 -9.97
N THR A 261 -0.58 0.28 -9.46
CA THR A 261 0.16 1.15 -8.56
C THR A 261 0.71 2.40 -9.22
N VAL A 262 0.91 2.40 -10.53
CA VAL A 262 1.49 3.55 -11.26
C VAL A 262 0.39 4.54 -11.64
N ASN A 263 -0.58 4.12 -12.44
CA ASN A 263 -1.62 5.03 -12.94
C ASN A 263 -2.60 5.49 -11.84
N ASP A 264 -3.06 4.55 -10.98
CA ASP A 264 -4.07 4.83 -9.95
C ASP A 264 -3.45 5.21 -8.59
N GLY A 265 -2.13 5.11 -8.50
CA GLY A 265 -1.39 5.40 -7.28
C GLY A 265 -0.39 6.53 -7.45
N LEU A 266 0.77 6.22 -8.04
CA LEU A 266 1.91 7.13 -8.11
C LEU A 266 1.65 8.37 -8.95
N ALA A 267 1.06 8.22 -10.14
CA ALA A 267 0.76 9.35 -11.03
C ALA A 267 -0.17 10.37 -10.34
N VAL A 268 -1.20 9.89 -9.64
CA VAL A 268 -2.12 10.74 -8.86
C VAL A 268 -1.37 11.46 -7.73
N ALA A 269 -0.56 10.71 -6.96
CA ALA A 269 0.19 11.28 -5.85
C ALA A 269 1.27 12.28 -6.32
N ALA A 270 1.97 11.98 -7.41
CA ALA A 270 2.98 12.87 -7.99
C ALA A 270 2.36 14.17 -8.51
N THR A 271 1.22 14.07 -9.21
CA THR A 271 0.47 15.25 -9.68
C THR A 271 0.03 16.11 -8.49
N ALA A 272 -0.49 15.51 -7.41
CA ALA A 272 -0.86 16.24 -6.20
C ALA A 272 0.36 16.94 -5.54
N ALA A 273 1.52 16.25 -5.50
CA ALA A 273 2.75 16.82 -4.96
C ALA A 273 3.26 18.02 -5.79
N VAL A 274 3.17 17.92 -7.13
CA VAL A 274 3.48 19.03 -8.05
C VAL A 274 2.58 20.24 -7.73
N LEU A 275 1.26 20.05 -7.66
CA LEU A 275 0.34 21.13 -7.31
C LEU A 275 0.61 21.70 -5.90
N GLY A 276 0.93 20.85 -4.93
CA GLY A 276 1.32 21.24 -3.58
C GLY A 276 2.56 22.15 -3.58
N TYR A 277 3.59 21.76 -4.33
CA TYR A 277 4.81 22.56 -4.50
C TYR A 277 4.55 23.90 -5.18
N LEU A 278 3.84 23.90 -6.32
CA LEU A 278 3.49 25.12 -7.06
C LEU A 278 2.70 26.09 -6.18
N ARG A 279 1.71 25.58 -5.44
CA ARG A 279 0.92 26.37 -4.48
C ARG A 279 1.80 27.02 -3.41
N ALA A 280 2.75 26.25 -2.83
CA ALA A 280 3.67 26.78 -1.82
C ALA A 280 4.61 27.87 -2.36
N ARG A 281 4.88 27.88 -3.67
CA ARG A 281 5.68 28.89 -4.38
C ARG A 281 4.84 30.04 -4.93
N GLY A 282 3.52 30.00 -4.82
CA GLY A 282 2.62 31.00 -5.42
C GLY A 282 2.59 30.95 -6.96
N VAL A 283 3.02 29.84 -7.56
CA VAL A 283 3.00 29.65 -9.01
C VAL A 283 1.68 28.99 -9.41
N THR A 284 0.97 29.62 -10.35
CA THR A 284 -0.25 29.02 -10.92
C THR A 284 0.12 27.90 -11.89
N PRO A 285 -0.62 26.77 -11.93
CA PRO A 285 -0.29 25.65 -12.82
C PRO A 285 -0.11 26.06 -14.28
N GLY A 286 -0.96 26.98 -14.81
CA GLY A 286 -0.89 27.44 -16.20
C GLY A 286 0.36 28.24 -16.56
N ARG A 287 1.16 28.67 -15.57
CA ARG A 287 2.44 29.35 -15.78
C ARG A 287 3.64 28.48 -15.40
N ALA A 288 3.38 27.31 -14.84
CA ALA A 288 4.41 26.41 -14.37
C ALA A 288 5.14 25.73 -15.53
N ARG A 289 6.46 25.65 -15.43
CA ARG A 289 7.34 24.89 -16.34
C ARG A 289 7.85 23.66 -15.61
N VAL A 290 7.34 22.50 -16.03
CA VAL A 290 7.57 21.22 -15.36
C VAL A 290 8.25 20.25 -16.34
N ALA A 291 9.32 19.59 -15.92
CA ALA A 291 9.88 18.47 -16.68
C ALA A 291 9.56 17.14 -15.98
N VAL A 292 9.22 16.13 -16.78
CA VAL A 292 9.11 14.72 -16.35
C VAL A 292 10.23 13.93 -16.97
N VAL A 293 11.12 13.39 -16.14
CA VAL A 293 12.28 12.60 -16.58
C VAL A 293 11.88 11.13 -16.64
N ASP A 294 12.07 10.52 -17.80
CA ASP A 294 11.62 9.18 -18.19
C ASP A 294 10.11 9.00 -18.07
N PRO A 295 9.32 9.72 -18.88
CA PRO A 295 7.86 9.72 -18.79
C PRO A 295 7.25 8.33 -19.01
N ALA A 296 7.93 7.42 -19.70
CA ALA A 296 7.47 6.05 -19.96
C ALA A 296 7.25 5.24 -18.65
N ARG A 297 7.92 5.62 -17.56
CA ARG A 297 7.76 4.98 -16.25
C ARG A 297 6.61 5.59 -15.42
N GLY A 298 6.09 6.73 -15.82
CA GLY A 298 5.09 7.50 -15.06
C GLY A 298 3.64 7.17 -15.36
N GLY A 299 3.38 6.29 -16.31
CA GLY A 299 2.01 6.01 -16.76
C GLY A 299 1.32 7.27 -17.27
N ASP A 300 0.10 7.52 -16.78
CA ASP A 300 -0.72 8.70 -17.16
C ASP A 300 -0.29 10.01 -16.49
N LEU A 301 0.88 10.05 -15.84
CA LEU A 301 1.33 11.24 -15.11
C LEU A 301 1.34 12.51 -15.97
N ALA A 302 1.86 12.42 -17.19
CA ALA A 302 1.91 13.55 -18.11
C ALA A 302 0.49 14.04 -18.48
N GLY A 303 -0.40 13.11 -18.81
CA GLY A 303 -1.81 13.43 -19.08
C GLY A 303 -2.50 14.07 -17.89
N MET A 304 -2.22 13.60 -16.69
CA MET A 304 -2.76 14.18 -15.46
C MET A 304 -2.24 15.59 -15.15
N LEU A 305 -0.94 15.85 -15.37
CA LEU A 305 -0.36 17.18 -15.21
C LEU A 305 -1.02 18.18 -16.18
N VAL A 306 -1.26 17.78 -17.42
CA VAL A 306 -2.03 18.59 -18.38
C VAL A 306 -3.48 18.78 -17.91
N ALA A 307 -4.13 17.73 -17.44
CA ALA A 307 -5.52 17.76 -16.99
C ALA A 307 -5.74 18.68 -15.77
N VAL A 308 -4.74 18.86 -14.92
CA VAL A 308 -4.79 19.81 -13.79
C VAL A 308 -4.28 21.20 -14.16
N GLY A 309 -3.98 21.45 -15.46
CA GLY A 309 -3.70 22.77 -16.00
C GLY A 309 -2.24 23.21 -15.98
N VAL A 310 -1.27 22.28 -15.89
CA VAL A 310 0.16 22.64 -16.07
C VAL A 310 0.36 23.17 -17.50
N GLY A 311 0.91 24.39 -17.61
CA GLY A 311 0.96 25.13 -18.87
C GLY A 311 2.11 24.72 -19.78
N ASP A 312 3.28 24.44 -19.22
CA ASP A 312 4.48 24.03 -19.97
C ASP A 312 5.03 22.73 -19.37
N LEU A 313 4.93 21.66 -20.16
CA LEU A 313 5.33 20.31 -19.76
C LEU A 313 6.38 19.77 -20.73
N THR A 314 7.60 19.56 -20.22
CA THR A 314 8.70 18.93 -20.96
C THR A 314 8.78 17.46 -20.61
N LEU A 315 8.62 16.59 -21.60
CA LEU A 315 8.85 15.14 -21.47
C LEU A 315 10.30 14.86 -21.85
N TYR A 316 11.10 14.41 -20.90
CA TYR A 316 12.53 14.27 -21.06
C TYR A 316 13.00 12.83 -20.96
N ASP A 317 13.52 12.28 -22.07
CA ASP A 317 14.15 10.97 -22.08
C ASP A 317 15.67 11.12 -21.89
N PRO A 318 16.23 10.68 -20.74
CA PRO A 318 17.66 10.79 -20.47
C PRO A 318 18.52 9.84 -21.32
N VAL A 319 17.93 8.79 -21.89
CA VAL A 319 18.63 7.87 -22.79
C VAL A 319 18.85 8.54 -24.14
N GLU A 320 17.85 9.26 -24.64
CA GLU A 320 17.91 9.96 -25.93
C GLU A 320 18.75 11.25 -25.86
N TYR A 321 18.55 12.07 -24.82
CA TYR A 321 19.12 13.42 -24.77
C TYR A 321 20.32 13.57 -23.82
N GLY A 322 20.57 12.59 -22.96
CA GLY A 322 21.66 12.59 -21.97
C GLY A 322 21.46 13.59 -20.82
N ILE A 323 22.11 13.37 -19.69
CA ILE A 323 21.92 14.15 -18.44
C ILE A 323 22.40 15.60 -18.57
N GLN A 324 23.42 15.89 -19.39
CA GLN A 324 23.97 17.24 -19.60
C GLN A 324 22.95 18.21 -20.22
N ALA A 325 22.07 17.71 -21.11
CA ALA A 325 21.01 18.53 -21.69
C ALA A 325 19.94 18.87 -20.66
N LEU A 326 19.63 17.96 -19.74
CA LEU A 326 18.72 18.22 -18.62
C LEU A 326 19.25 19.35 -17.73
N HIS A 327 20.56 19.38 -17.43
CA HIS A 327 21.17 20.43 -16.63
C HIS A 327 21.03 21.80 -17.26
N ARG A 328 21.07 21.89 -18.60
CA ARG A 328 20.88 23.16 -19.31
C ARG A 328 19.41 23.63 -19.28
N LEU A 329 18.48 22.70 -19.44
CA LEU A 329 17.05 22.99 -19.35
C LEU A 329 16.62 23.42 -17.93
N ALA A 330 17.29 22.90 -16.91
CA ALA A 330 16.89 23.07 -15.51
C ALA A 330 16.81 24.54 -15.06
N ALA A 331 17.63 25.43 -15.66
CA ALA A 331 17.63 26.85 -15.33
C ALA A 331 16.27 27.54 -15.61
N ASP A 332 15.51 27.00 -16.53
CA ASP A 332 14.21 27.54 -16.95
C ASP A 332 13.00 26.79 -16.33
N LEU A 333 13.22 25.78 -15.53
CA LEU A 333 12.18 24.94 -14.95
C LEU A 333 11.81 25.38 -13.51
N ASP A 334 10.55 25.28 -13.16
CA ASP A 334 10.08 25.43 -11.79
C ASP A 334 10.33 24.17 -10.97
N LEU A 335 10.15 23.00 -11.58
CA LEU A 335 10.45 21.71 -10.95
C LEU A 335 10.67 20.58 -11.97
N ILE A 336 11.35 19.54 -11.51
CA ILE A 336 11.55 18.28 -12.24
C ILE A 336 10.86 17.14 -11.47
N VAL A 337 10.06 16.32 -12.15
CA VAL A 337 9.57 15.03 -11.63
C VAL A 337 10.53 13.95 -12.10
N ASP A 338 11.24 13.34 -11.16
CA ASP A 338 12.28 12.34 -11.40
C ASP A 338 11.73 10.93 -11.15
N LEU A 339 11.53 10.17 -12.22
CA LEU A 339 11.01 8.80 -12.17
C LEU A 339 12.09 7.72 -12.14
N ILE A 340 13.37 8.08 -12.35
CA ILE A 340 14.50 7.13 -12.37
C ILE A 340 15.41 7.23 -11.14
N GLY A 341 15.36 8.32 -10.39
CA GLY A 341 16.25 8.57 -9.27
C GLY A 341 17.63 9.06 -9.72
N LEU A 342 17.67 10.22 -10.37
CA LEU A 342 18.91 10.85 -10.84
C LEU A 342 19.96 10.90 -9.76
N ALA A 343 21.15 10.35 -10.03
CA ALA A 343 22.27 10.35 -9.10
C ALA A 343 22.83 11.78 -8.85
N ALA A 344 22.83 12.60 -9.90
CA ALA A 344 23.27 13.99 -9.88
C ALA A 344 22.17 14.88 -10.47
N PRO A 345 21.17 15.29 -9.67
CA PRO A 345 20.13 16.18 -10.14
C PRO A 345 20.68 17.57 -10.45
N PRO A 346 20.10 18.31 -11.41
CA PRO A 346 20.52 19.68 -11.71
C PRO A 346 20.43 20.57 -10.46
N PRO A 347 21.44 21.42 -10.20
CA PRO A 347 21.38 22.38 -9.09
C PRO A 347 20.38 23.50 -9.38
N GLY A 348 19.81 24.09 -8.32
CA GLY A 348 18.96 25.29 -8.41
C GLY A 348 17.51 25.02 -8.78
N VAL A 349 17.13 23.80 -9.18
CA VAL A 349 15.75 23.39 -9.45
C VAL A 349 15.26 22.39 -8.42
N PHE A 350 13.98 22.45 -8.05
CA PHE A 350 13.40 21.44 -7.16
C PHE A 350 13.18 20.13 -7.91
N VAL A 351 13.63 19.01 -7.34
CA VAL A 351 13.45 17.68 -7.90
C VAL A 351 12.52 16.86 -7.01
N LEU A 352 11.34 16.53 -7.56
CA LEU A 352 10.37 15.65 -6.95
C LEU A 352 10.68 14.21 -7.36
N ARG A 353 11.22 13.41 -6.46
CA ARG A 353 11.49 11.99 -6.72
C ARG A 353 10.23 11.16 -6.59
N ALA A 354 9.87 10.45 -7.67
CA ALA A 354 8.64 9.66 -7.80
C ALA A 354 8.91 8.31 -8.50
N ARG A 355 9.90 7.55 -8.04
CA ARG A 355 10.23 6.24 -8.63
C ARG A 355 9.10 5.23 -8.41
N PRO A 356 8.62 4.56 -9.48
CA PRO A 356 7.55 3.56 -9.38
C PRO A 356 7.90 2.37 -8.47
N GLU A 357 9.15 1.92 -8.50
CA GLU A 357 9.63 0.74 -7.79
C GLU A 357 9.96 1.00 -6.31
N THR A 358 9.93 2.25 -5.86
CA THR A 358 10.24 2.54 -4.46
C THR A 358 9.13 1.99 -3.56
N PRO A 359 9.44 1.05 -2.65
CA PRO A 359 8.43 0.49 -1.76
C PRO A 359 7.86 1.56 -0.85
N PRO A 360 6.59 1.46 -0.46
CA PRO A 360 6.00 2.36 0.50
C PRO A 360 6.61 2.10 1.88
N PRO A 361 7.39 3.01 2.47
CA PRO A 361 7.69 2.91 3.88
C PRO A 361 6.44 3.24 4.68
N LEU A 362 6.19 2.48 5.73
CA LEU A 362 5.14 2.77 6.72
C LEU A 362 5.44 4.02 7.55
N ALA A 363 6.71 4.42 7.62
CA ALA A 363 7.11 5.54 8.46
C ALA A 363 6.64 6.87 7.86
N ALA A 364 6.05 7.72 8.71
CA ALA A 364 5.59 9.09 8.42
C ALA A 364 6.66 10.04 7.82
N ALA A 365 7.91 9.60 7.77
CA ALA A 365 9.06 10.39 7.30
C ALA A 365 9.21 10.46 5.77
N THR A 366 8.30 9.89 4.97
CA THR A 366 8.46 9.88 3.52
C THR A 366 8.01 11.20 2.91
N ARG A 367 8.97 11.95 2.41
CA ARG A 367 8.74 13.27 1.81
C ARG A 367 8.33 13.25 0.33
N GLY A 368 8.12 12.07 -0.29
CA GLY A 368 7.81 11.92 -1.71
C GLY A 368 6.46 11.26 -1.98
N PRO A 369 5.95 11.36 -3.23
CA PRO A 369 4.73 10.68 -3.64
C PRO A 369 4.90 9.16 -3.58
N ARG A 370 3.85 8.47 -3.15
CA ARG A 370 3.75 7.01 -3.05
C ARG A 370 2.39 6.54 -3.56
N PRO A 371 2.30 5.36 -4.14
CA PRO A 371 1.01 4.81 -4.59
C PRO A 371 -0.06 4.82 -3.52
N LEU A 372 0.31 4.57 -2.26
CA LEU A 372 -0.62 4.50 -1.13
C LEU A 372 -1.28 5.83 -0.76
N HIS A 373 -0.86 6.98 -1.30
CA HIS A 373 -1.59 8.23 -1.10
C HIS A 373 -2.96 8.22 -1.79
N ALA A 374 -3.05 7.60 -2.97
CA ALA A 374 -4.26 7.64 -3.81
C ALA A 374 -4.93 6.28 -3.99
N LEU A 375 -4.14 5.23 -4.26
CA LEU A 375 -4.62 3.91 -4.64
C LEU A 375 -5.66 3.32 -3.67
N PRO A 376 -5.50 3.38 -2.32
CA PRO A 376 -6.52 2.84 -1.41
C PRO A 376 -7.87 3.52 -1.56
N GLY A 377 -7.89 4.86 -1.71
CA GLY A 377 -9.12 5.61 -1.90
C GLY A 377 -9.79 5.31 -3.24
N LEU A 378 -9.01 5.28 -4.32
CA LEU A 378 -9.50 4.92 -5.66
C LEU A 378 -10.00 3.47 -5.72
N LEU A 379 -9.31 2.53 -5.08
CA LEU A 379 -9.76 1.15 -4.96
C LEU A 379 -11.12 1.05 -4.24
N ARG A 380 -11.29 1.76 -3.12
CA ARG A 380 -12.59 1.83 -2.43
C ARG A 380 -13.67 2.42 -3.33
N ALA A 381 -13.36 3.47 -4.08
CA ALA A 381 -14.31 4.09 -5.01
C ALA A 381 -14.73 3.12 -6.10
N ALA A 382 -13.79 2.42 -6.75
CA ALA A 382 -14.07 1.42 -7.78
C ALA A 382 -14.97 0.29 -7.24
N VAL A 383 -14.62 -0.29 -6.10
CA VAL A 383 -15.39 -1.39 -5.46
C VAL A 383 -16.79 -0.92 -5.05
N THR A 384 -16.91 0.28 -4.46
CA THR A 384 -18.20 0.83 -4.00
C THR A 384 -19.14 1.14 -5.16
N THR A 385 -18.62 1.74 -6.23
CA THR A 385 -19.41 2.15 -7.39
C THR A 385 -19.59 1.06 -8.43
N ARG A 386 -18.75 0.01 -8.36
CA ARG A 386 -18.60 -1.03 -9.40
C ARG A 386 -18.31 -0.44 -10.78
N ARG A 387 -17.48 0.59 -10.82
CA ARG A 387 -17.09 1.30 -12.03
C ARG A 387 -15.58 1.40 -12.14
N PRO A 388 -15.03 1.33 -13.36
CA PRO A 388 -13.62 1.57 -13.59
C PRO A 388 -13.26 3.01 -13.23
N ILE A 389 -12.03 3.19 -12.77
CA ILE A 389 -11.49 4.52 -12.46
C ILE A 389 -11.23 5.27 -13.75
N THR A 390 -11.84 6.44 -13.89
CA THR A 390 -11.68 7.34 -15.04
C THR A 390 -10.62 8.39 -14.76
N SER A 391 -10.08 9.04 -15.81
CA SER A 391 -9.14 10.16 -15.65
C SER A 391 -9.77 11.31 -14.83
N LYS A 392 -11.08 11.56 -14.97
CA LYS A 392 -11.78 12.56 -14.15
C LYS A 392 -11.79 12.18 -12.66
N ALA A 393 -11.97 10.89 -12.34
CA ALA A 393 -11.93 10.41 -10.96
C ALA A 393 -10.51 10.51 -10.37
N ARG A 394 -9.46 10.26 -11.17
CA ARG A 394 -8.06 10.48 -10.76
C ARG A 394 -7.78 11.95 -10.48
N VAL A 395 -8.25 12.87 -11.32
CA VAL A 395 -8.12 14.32 -11.11
C VAL A 395 -8.84 14.75 -9.84
N ALA A 396 -10.04 14.24 -9.58
CA ALA A 396 -10.75 14.51 -8.32
C ALA A 396 -9.95 14.02 -7.10
N ALA A 397 -9.31 12.86 -7.21
CA ALA A 397 -8.41 12.33 -6.18
C ALA A 397 -7.18 13.23 -5.95
N VAL A 398 -6.59 13.80 -7.03
CA VAL A 398 -5.52 14.80 -6.93
C VAL A 398 -5.97 16.00 -6.08
N HIS A 399 -7.13 16.57 -6.39
CA HIS A 399 -7.65 17.72 -5.64
C HIS A 399 -7.96 17.37 -4.19
N ALA A 400 -8.46 16.16 -3.90
CA ALA A 400 -8.67 15.68 -2.54
C ALA A 400 -7.36 15.57 -1.76
N LEU A 401 -6.28 15.07 -2.38
CA LEU A 401 -4.95 15.03 -1.78
C LEU A 401 -4.41 16.42 -1.49
N VAL A 402 -4.51 17.35 -2.44
CA VAL A 402 -4.08 18.74 -2.27
C VAL A 402 -4.84 19.42 -1.13
N ALA A 403 -6.16 19.20 -1.03
CA ALA A 403 -6.99 19.76 0.04
C ALA A 403 -6.65 19.16 1.43
N ALA A 404 -6.27 17.90 1.49
CA ALA A 404 -5.86 17.23 2.73
C ALA A 404 -4.41 17.53 3.15
N THR A 405 -3.62 18.20 2.30
CA THR A 405 -2.20 18.46 2.55
C THR A 405 -2.02 19.64 3.50
N PRO A 406 -1.33 19.46 4.65
CA PRO A 406 -1.02 20.54 5.57
C PRO A 406 -0.16 21.65 4.92
N PRO A 407 -0.22 22.89 5.43
CA PRO A 407 0.68 23.95 4.98
C PRO A 407 2.15 23.55 5.13
N GLY A 408 2.96 23.81 4.10
CA GLY A 408 4.39 23.49 4.08
C GLY A 408 4.74 22.03 3.75
N ALA A 409 3.75 21.14 3.63
CA ALA A 409 3.95 19.76 3.15
C ALA A 409 3.64 19.65 1.65
N LEU A 410 4.24 18.66 0.98
CA LEU A 410 3.93 18.35 -0.43
C LEU A 410 2.68 17.45 -0.55
N LEU A 411 2.49 16.55 0.42
CA LEU A 411 1.42 15.57 0.48
C LEU A 411 1.00 15.35 1.94
N PRO A 412 -0.22 14.84 2.19
CA PRO A 412 -0.61 14.41 3.52
C PRO A 412 0.23 13.22 3.98
N ALA A 413 0.32 12.98 5.28
CA ALA A 413 0.95 11.79 5.83
C ALA A 413 0.16 10.52 5.43
N LEU A 414 0.88 9.42 5.13
CA LEU A 414 0.25 8.16 4.68
C LEU A 414 -0.63 7.52 5.76
N ASP A 415 -0.31 7.74 7.03
CA ASP A 415 -1.06 7.26 8.19
C ASP A 415 -2.23 8.18 8.58
N HIS A 416 -2.49 9.25 7.82
CA HIS A 416 -3.60 10.15 8.11
C HIS A 416 -4.94 9.41 7.96
N PRO A 417 -5.76 9.30 9.01
CA PRO A 417 -6.92 8.39 9.05
C PRO A 417 -8.03 8.75 8.05
N ARG A 418 -8.08 10.01 7.60
CA ARG A 418 -9.06 10.48 6.62
C ARG A 418 -8.57 10.46 5.18
N LEU A 419 -7.32 10.06 4.92
CA LEU A 419 -6.72 10.13 3.58
C LEU A 419 -7.48 9.28 2.57
N ALA A 420 -7.54 7.96 2.78
CA ALA A 420 -8.25 7.06 1.89
C ALA A 420 -9.76 7.36 1.80
N PRO A 421 -10.48 7.68 2.90
CA PRO A 421 -11.87 8.14 2.82
C PRO A 421 -12.08 9.41 1.99
N ALA A 422 -11.21 10.42 2.10
CA ALA A 422 -11.34 11.68 1.34
C ALA A 422 -11.15 11.45 -0.16
N VAL A 423 -10.11 10.70 -0.54
CA VAL A 423 -9.86 10.33 -1.94
C VAL A 423 -11.02 9.50 -2.49
N ALA A 424 -11.53 8.52 -1.71
CA ALA A 424 -12.67 7.71 -2.13
C ALA A 424 -13.93 8.55 -2.36
N ALA A 425 -14.26 9.47 -1.45
CA ALA A 425 -15.44 10.32 -1.56
C ALA A 425 -15.40 11.18 -2.83
N ALA A 426 -14.27 11.85 -3.11
CA ALA A 426 -14.10 12.67 -4.29
C ALA A 426 -14.22 11.84 -5.60
N ALA A 427 -13.64 10.65 -5.64
CA ALA A 427 -13.74 9.76 -6.80
C ALA A 427 -15.16 9.21 -7.00
N ILE A 428 -15.84 8.81 -5.91
CA ILE A 428 -17.23 8.31 -5.95
C ILE A 428 -18.18 9.37 -6.52
N GLU A 429 -18.04 10.64 -6.09
CA GLU A 429 -18.87 11.73 -6.58
C GLU A 429 -18.79 11.86 -8.10
N VAL A 430 -17.57 11.84 -8.66
CA VAL A 430 -17.36 11.92 -10.12
C VAL A 430 -17.91 10.68 -10.83
N LEU A 431 -17.64 9.48 -10.28
CA LEU A 431 -18.10 8.24 -10.88
C LEU A 431 -19.64 8.10 -10.82
N ALA A 432 -20.30 8.68 -9.80
CA ALA A 432 -21.75 8.69 -9.70
C ALA A 432 -22.40 9.69 -10.67
N ALA A 433 -21.80 10.87 -10.88
CA ALA A 433 -22.31 11.92 -11.76
C ALA A 433 -22.27 11.53 -13.26
N GLY A 434 -21.43 10.61 -13.66
CA GLY A 434 -21.33 10.09 -15.03
C GLY A 434 -22.41 9.06 -15.41
N ARG A 435 -23.64 9.17 -14.85
CA ARG A 435 -24.80 8.33 -15.21
C ARG A 435 -25.44 8.81 -16.51
#